data_8ddd5ddf241da445747810f21908e943
#
_entry.id   8ddd5ddf241da445747810f21908e943
#
_cell.length_a   1.000
_cell.length_b   1.000
_cell.length_c   1.000
_cell.angle_alpha   90.00
_cell.angle_beta   90.00
_cell.angle_gamma   90.00
#
_symmetry.space_group_name_H-M   'P 1'
#
loop_
_entity.id
_entity.type
_entity.pdbx_description
1 polymer ?
#
loop_
_entity_poly.entity_id
_entity_poly.type
_entity_poly.pdbx_seq_one_letter_code
_entity_poly.pdbx_strand_id
1 'polypeptide(L)'
;MVEIKIKGFGSIVLKLDWKSAPNTCANFVELARKGFYDGLTFHRIIKNFMIQGGDPLGKGFGGPGYAIKGEFAANGFGNPLHHGRGAISMARSADPDSAGSQFFICDRDDGFLDGQYAAFGSIDPTDKDSFKTLDAVASVPTDANDAPLNKVVIERVTVSPDESVKEAVKIKDRF
;
A
#
# COMPACT_ATOMS: atom_id res chain seq x y z
N MET A 1 -13.71 5.09 0.93
CA MET A 1 -12.71 5.46 -0.10
C MET A 1 -11.48 6.07 0.54
N VAL A 2 -10.34 5.82 -0.01
CA VAL A 2 -9.07 6.40 0.41
C VAL A 2 -8.44 7.11 -0.79
N GLU A 3 -7.96 8.33 -0.57
CA GLU A 3 -7.27 9.09 -1.61
C GLU A 3 -5.80 9.30 -1.20
N ILE A 4 -4.89 8.86 -2.05
CA ILE A 4 -3.46 9.14 -1.92
C ILE A 4 -3.12 10.27 -2.88
N LYS A 5 -2.88 11.47 -2.34
CA LYS A 5 -2.46 12.61 -3.14
C LYS A 5 -0.94 12.64 -3.25
N ILE A 6 -0.43 12.59 -4.46
CA ILE A 6 1.00 12.52 -4.76
C ILE A 6 1.45 13.85 -5.36
N LYS A 7 2.37 14.53 -4.69
CA LYS A 7 2.80 15.88 -5.06
C LYS A 7 3.34 15.91 -6.51
N GLY A 8 2.71 16.73 -7.33
CA GLY A 8 3.11 16.91 -8.73
C GLY A 8 2.57 15.87 -9.71
N PHE A 9 1.82 14.84 -9.23
CA PHE A 9 1.31 13.77 -10.09
C PHE A 9 -0.21 13.66 -10.11
N GLY A 10 -0.89 14.05 -9.05
CA GLY A 10 -2.32 13.86 -8.88
C GLY A 10 -2.64 12.86 -7.78
N SER A 11 -3.83 12.26 -7.85
CA SER A 11 -4.32 11.36 -6.81
C SER A 11 -4.58 9.96 -7.33
N ILE A 12 -4.45 8.98 -6.44
CA ILE A 12 -4.91 7.61 -6.62
C ILE A 12 -6.00 7.35 -5.59
N VAL A 13 -7.20 7.01 -6.06
CA VAL A 13 -8.36 6.73 -5.21
C VAL A 13 -8.56 5.23 -5.14
N LEU A 14 -8.68 4.71 -3.92
CA LEU A 14 -8.76 3.28 -3.64
C LEU A 14 -10.05 2.96 -2.89
N LYS A 15 -10.68 1.86 -3.26
CA LYS A 15 -11.74 1.23 -2.50
C LYS A 15 -11.14 0.11 -1.67
N LEU A 16 -11.32 0.16 -0.35
CA LEU A 16 -10.82 -0.87 0.57
C LEU A 16 -11.80 -2.04 0.64
N ASP A 17 -11.26 -3.24 0.77
CA ASP A 17 -12.04 -4.46 0.92
C ASP A 17 -11.92 -5.00 2.35
N TRP A 18 -12.76 -4.47 3.23
CA TRP A 18 -12.81 -4.82 4.64
C TRP A 18 -13.16 -6.29 4.89
N LYS A 19 -13.90 -6.90 3.97
CA LYS A 19 -14.28 -8.31 4.09
C LYS A 19 -13.10 -9.24 3.88
N SER A 20 -12.26 -8.92 2.91
CA SER A 20 -11.12 -9.77 2.52
C SER A 20 -9.90 -9.61 3.41
N ALA A 21 -9.67 -8.40 3.95
CA ALA A 21 -8.50 -8.10 4.78
C ALA A 21 -8.85 -7.08 5.87
N PRO A 22 -9.67 -7.48 6.87
CA PRO A 22 -10.23 -6.52 7.84
C PRO A 22 -9.20 -5.82 8.71
N ASN A 23 -8.21 -6.53 9.21
CA ASN A 23 -7.18 -5.92 10.07
C ASN A 23 -6.19 -5.09 9.27
N THR A 24 -5.88 -5.50 8.05
CA THR A 24 -5.03 -4.75 7.13
C THR A 24 -5.69 -3.41 6.78
N CYS A 25 -6.98 -3.42 6.44
CA CYS A 25 -7.74 -2.19 6.20
C CYS A 25 -7.78 -1.30 7.44
N ALA A 26 -8.05 -1.87 8.62
CA ALA A 26 -8.09 -1.12 9.88
C ALA A 26 -6.75 -0.44 10.16
N ASN A 27 -5.64 -1.15 9.97
CA ASN A 27 -4.30 -0.62 10.16
C ASN A 27 -4.00 0.55 9.21
N PHE A 28 -4.27 0.35 7.93
CA PHE A 28 -4.04 1.39 6.93
C PHE A 28 -4.85 2.66 7.22
N VAL A 29 -6.13 2.50 7.52
CA VAL A 29 -7.03 3.63 7.84
C VAL A 29 -6.59 4.35 9.11
N GLU A 30 -6.22 3.61 10.15
CA GLU A 30 -5.72 4.19 11.40
C GLU A 30 -4.47 5.03 11.16
N LEU A 31 -3.49 4.50 10.43
CA LEU A 31 -2.27 5.24 10.09
C LEU A 31 -2.57 6.46 9.22
N ALA A 32 -3.43 6.31 8.21
CA ALA A 32 -3.80 7.42 7.33
C ALA A 32 -4.49 8.56 8.09
N ARG A 33 -5.42 8.23 8.99
CA ARG A 33 -6.13 9.23 9.80
C ARG A 33 -5.24 9.97 10.78
N LYS A 34 -4.14 9.35 11.21
CA LYS A 34 -3.12 9.98 12.07
C LYS A 34 -2.15 10.86 11.29
N GLY A 35 -2.25 10.90 9.96
CA GLY A 35 -1.30 11.61 9.12
C GLY A 35 0.06 10.92 8.99
N PHE A 36 0.14 9.62 9.31
CA PHE A 36 1.40 8.87 9.28
C PHE A 36 2.07 8.89 7.90
N TYR A 37 1.27 8.79 6.84
CA TYR A 37 1.78 8.74 5.47
C TYR A 37 2.12 10.10 4.87
N ASP A 38 1.69 11.18 5.49
CA ASP A 38 1.89 12.54 4.97
C ASP A 38 3.39 12.86 4.92
N GLY A 39 3.88 13.24 3.77
CA GLY A 39 5.30 13.54 3.54
C GLY A 39 6.20 12.34 3.27
N LEU A 40 5.69 11.11 3.38
CA LEU A 40 6.45 9.91 3.04
C LEU A 40 6.57 9.75 1.51
N THR A 41 7.40 8.83 1.06
CA THR A 41 7.72 8.68 -0.36
C THR A 41 7.36 7.30 -0.90
N PHE A 42 7.23 7.22 -2.22
CA PHE A 42 7.34 5.96 -2.94
C PHE A 42 8.83 5.70 -3.19
N HIS A 43 9.46 4.97 -2.31
CA HIS A 43 10.91 4.78 -2.29
C HIS A 43 11.41 3.68 -3.24
N ARG A 44 10.51 2.83 -3.75
CA ARG A 44 10.83 1.75 -4.68
C ARG A 44 9.76 1.69 -5.75
N ILE A 45 10.19 1.90 -7.00
CA ILE A 45 9.30 1.91 -8.16
C ILE A 45 9.91 1.02 -9.24
N ILE A 46 9.13 0.02 -9.66
CA ILE A 46 9.49 -0.85 -10.78
C ILE A 46 8.34 -0.82 -11.78
N LYS A 47 8.57 -0.14 -12.90
CA LYS A 47 7.57 -0.04 -13.97
C LYS A 47 7.16 -1.44 -14.44
N ASN A 48 5.88 -1.62 -14.72
CA ASN A 48 5.28 -2.91 -15.08
C ASN A 48 5.37 -3.96 -13.95
N PHE A 49 5.54 -3.52 -12.72
CA PHE A 49 5.44 -4.37 -11.53
C PHE A 49 4.64 -3.65 -10.45
N MET A 50 5.25 -2.68 -9.74
CA MET A 50 4.55 -2.02 -8.63
C MET A 50 5.23 -0.69 -8.25
N ILE A 51 4.51 0.13 -7.50
CA ILE A 51 5.05 1.27 -6.77
C ILE A 51 4.90 1.01 -5.28
N GLN A 52 5.97 1.15 -4.51
CA GLN A 52 6.01 0.84 -3.07
C GLN A 52 6.37 2.08 -2.26
N GLY A 53 5.63 2.32 -1.20
CA GLY A 53 5.84 3.45 -0.31
C GLY A 53 5.38 3.17 1.12
N GLY A 54 5.33 4.25 1.93
CA GLY A 54 4.84 4.17 3.31
C GLY A 54 5.91 3.80 4.35
N ASP A 55 7.18 3.88 3.99
CA ASP A 55 8.29 3.70 4.92
C ASP A 55 8.70 5.07 5.51
N PRO A 56 8.58 5.27 6.84
CA PRO A 56 8.99 6.54 7.46
C PRO A 56 10.48 6.85 7.30
N LEU A 57 11.32 5.84 7.04
CA LEU A 57 12.74 6.02 6.77
C LEU A 57 13.05 6.19 5.27
N GLY A 58 12.11 5.84 4.39
CA GLY A 58 12.29 5.92 2.94
C GLY A 58 13.35 4.97 2.37
N LYS A 59 13.68 3.89 3.08
CA LYS A 59 14.79 2.97 2.74
C LYS A 59 14.36 1.51 2.57
N GLY A 60 13.11 1.17 2.89
CA GLY A 60 12.57 -0.18 2.72
C GLY A 60 12.51 -1.03 3.98
N PHE A 61 13.04 -0.57 5.11
CA PHE A 61 13.05 -1.34 6.37
C PHE A 61 12.45 -0.62 7.57
N GLY A 62 11.85 0.55 7.38
CA GLY A 62 11.14 1.26 8.44
C GLY A 62 9.67 0.85 8.54
N GLY A 63 9.05 1.22 9.63
CA GLY A 63 7.64 0.92 9.90
C GLY A 63 7.07 1.73 11.06
N PRO A 64 5.86 1.40 11.51
CA PRO A 64 5.15 2.18 12.53
C PRO A 64 5.51 1.77 13.96
N GLY A 65 6.49 0.90 14.18
CA GLY A 65 6.89 0.41 15.49
C GLY A 65 6.13 -0.83 15.96
N TYR A 66 5.37 -1.45 15.08
CA TYR A 66 4.65 -2.69 15.31
C TYR A 66 4.47 -3.44 13.99
N ALA A 67 3.99 -4.68 14.08
CA ALA A 67 3.58 -5.46 12.91
C ALA A 67 2.12 -5.88 13.04
N ILE A 68 1.55 -6.37 11.94
CA ILE A 68 0.23 -6.99 11.92
C ILE A 68 0.31 -8.40 11.33
N LYS A 69 -0.62 -9.26 11.74
CA LYS A 69 -0.74 -10.60 11.18
C LYS A 69 -1.07 -10.54 9.69
N GLY A 70 -0.39 -11.33 8.89
CA GLY A 70 -0.60 -11.38 7.44
C GLY A 70 -1.93 -12.04 7.07
N GLU A 71 -2.79 -11.30 6.39
CA GLU A 71 -4.10 -11.75 5.96
C GLU A 71 -4.05 -12.27 4.52
N PHE A 72 -3.43 -13.43 4.34
CA PHE A 72 -3.32 -14.10 3.04
C PHE A 72 -3.28 -15.62 3.18
N ALA A 73 -3.57 -16.34 2.11
CA ALA A 73 -3.80 -17.80 2.13
C ALA A 73 -2.62 -18.59 2.69
N ALA A 74 -1.38 -18.29 2.30
CA ALA A 74 -0.19 -18.98 2.81
C ALA A 74 -0.01 -18.83 4.32
N ASN A 75 -0.66 -17.84 4.93
CA ASN A 75 -0.64 -17.59 6.38
C ASN A 75 -1.94 -18.07 7.07
N GLY A 76 -2.72 -18.91 6.41
CA GLY A 76 -3.94 -19.47 6.97
C GLY A 76 -5.15 -18.54 6.99
N PHE A 77 -5.13 -17.47 6.21
CA PHE A 77 -6.25 -16.52 6.15
C PHE A 77 -6.86 -16.48 4.74
N GLY A 78 -8.18 -16.70 4.64
CA GLY A 78 -8.88 -16.72 3.37
C GLY A 78 -9.06 -15.32 2.80
N ASN A 79 -8.13 -14.88 1.95
CA ASN A 79 -8.20 -13.61 1.23
C ASN A 79 -8.26 -13.91 -0.27
N PRO A 80 -9.42 -13.68 -0.94
CA PRO A 80 -9.60 -14.05 -2.34
C PRO A 80 -9.12 -12.98 -3.33
N LEU A 81 -8.59 -11.85 -2.86
CA LEU A 81 -8.25 -10.74 -3.73
C LEU A 81 -7.09 -11.09 -4.65
N HIS A 82 -7.26 -10.72 -5.93
CA HIS A 82 -6.25 -10.86 -6.96
C HIS A 82 -5.36 -9.60 -7.00
N HIS A 83 -4.05 -9.79 -7.17
CA HIS A 83 -3.10 -8.70 -7.39
C HIS A 83 -3.13 -8.25 -8.86
N GLY A 84 -4.30 -7.77 -9.29
CA GLY A 84 -4.45 -7.15 -10.62
C GLY A 84 -3.91 -5.73 -10.62
N ARG A 85 -3.84 -5.14 -11.81
CA ARG A 85 -3.40 -3.74 -11.95
C ARG A 85 -4.29 -2.81 -11.12
N GLY A 86 -3.69 -1.98 -10.26
CA GLY A 86 -4.40 -1.09 -9.35
C GLY A 86 -4.70 -1.67 -7.98
N ALA A 87 -4.40 -2.95 -7.72
CA ALA A 87 -4.54 -3.54 -6.39
C ALA A 87 -3.52 -2.94 -5.43
N ILE A 88 -3.96 -2.65 -4.19
CA ILE A 88 -3.09 -2.25 -3.09
C ILE A 88 -2.90 -3.44 -2.14
N SER A 89 -1.67 -3.66 -1.73
CA SER A 89 -1.27 -4.79 -0.89
C SER A 89 -0.17 -4.36 0.09
N MET A 90 0.01 -5.12 1.18
CA MET A 90 1.05 -4.81 2.17
C MET A 90 2.38 -5.42 1.78
N ALA A 91 3.42 -4.59 1.80
CA ALA A 91 4.79 -5.07 1.76
C ALA A 91 5.15 -5.69 3.12
N ARG A 92 6.07 -6.64 3.11
CA ARG A 92 6.53 -7.34 4.32
C ARG A 92 7.93 -7.91 4.10
N SER A 93 8.59 -8.30 5.19
CA SER A 93 9.81 -9.10 5.13
C SER A 93 9.47 -10.59 4.91
N ALA A 94 10.44 -11.49 5.05
CA ALA A 94 10.21 -12.93 4.92
C ALA A 94 9.20 -13.49 5.95
N ASP A 95 9.10 -12.88 7.13
CA ASP A 95 8.11 -13.25 8.14
C ASP A 95 6.70 -12.87 7.66
N PRO A 96 5.76 -13.83 7.59
CA PRO A 96 4.37 -13.55 7.18
C PRO A 96 3.65 -12.50 8.03
N ASP A 97 4.07 -12.33 9.29
CA ASP A 97 3.47 -11.41 10.26
C ASP A 97 4.36 -10.18 10.50
N SER A 98 5.04 -9.71 9.46
CA SER A 98 5.97 -8.57 9.55
C SER A 98 5.49 -7.29 8.88
N ALA A 99 4.32 -7.27 8.26
CA ALA A 99 3.78 -6.06 7.66
C ALA A 99 3.52 -4.99 8.72
N GLY A 100 3.79 -3.74 8.38
CA GLY A 100 3.57 -2.60 9.28
C GLY A 100 2.87 -1.46 8.57
N SER A 101 3.64 -0.59 7.90
CA SER A 101 3.09 0.56 7.19
C SER A 101 3.37 0.56 5.70
N GLN A 102 4.38 -0.17 5.23
CA GLN A 102 4.73 -0.16 3.82
C GLN A 102 3.69 -0.91 3.00
N PHE A 103 3.32 -0.31 1.87
CA PHE A 103 2.35 -0.87 0.93
C PHE A 103 2.87 -0.73 -0.50
N PHE A 104 2.27 -1.48 -1.41
CA PHE A 104 2.54 -1.31 -2.83
C PHE A 104 1.24 -1.34 -3.63
N ILE A 105 1.27 -0.68 -4.79
CA ILE A 105 0.17 -0.69 -5.75
C ILE A 105 0.68 -1.33 -7.02
N CYS A 106 -0.02 -2.36 -7.49
CA CYS A 106 0.36 -3.12 -8.68
C CYS A 106 0.19 -2.27 -9.95
N ASP A 107 1.23 -2.25 -10.79
CA ASP A 107 1.23 -1.56 -12.08
C ASP A 107 0.89 -2.47 -13.26
N ARG A 108 0.67 -3.74 -12.98
CA ARG A 108 0.21 -4.78 -13.93
C ARG A 108 -0.47 -5.89 -13.17
N ASP A 109 -0.88 -6.94 -13.88
CA ASP A 109 -1.34 -8.16 -13.25
C ASP A 109 -0.15 -8.91 -12.66
N ASP A 110 -0.06 -8.89 -11.32
CA ASP A 110 0.99 -9.55 -10.53
C ASP A 110 0.42 -10.77 -9.81
N GLY A 111 -0.32 -11.61 -10.53
CA GLY A 111 -1.03 -12.77 -9.96
C GLY A 111 -0.13 -13.76 -9.21
N PHE A 112 1.18 -13.77 -9.47
CA PHE A 112 2.13 -14.60 -8.71
C PHE A 112 2.22 -14.20 -7.23
N LEU A 113 1.71 -13.02 -6.84
CA LEU A 113 1.66 -12.56 -5.45
C LEU A 113 0.41 -13.05 -4.70
N ASP A 114 -0.59 -13.57 -5.42
CA ASP A 114 -1.83 -14.02 -4.82
C ASP A 114 -1.57 -15.13 -3.80
N GLY A 115 -2.22 -15.02 -2.64
CA GLY A 115 -2.03 -15.96 -1.55
C GLY A 115 -0.74 -15.80 -0.76
N GLN A 116 0.17 -14.89 -1.16
CA GLN A 116 1.45 -14.65 -0.50
C GLN A 116 1.55 -13.28 0.15
N TYR A 117 0.67 -12.36 -0.22
CA TYR A 117 0.62 -10.99 0.28
C TYR A 117 -0.82 -10.57 0.56
N ALA A 118 -0.99 -9.66 1.52
CA ALA A 118 -2.30 -9.19 1.96
C ALA A 118 -2.79 -8.03 1.08
N ALA A 119 -3.39 -8.35 -0.05
CA ALA A 119 -4.14 -7.37 -0.83
C ALA A 119 -5.36 -6.91 -0.03
N PHE A 120 -5.67 -5.62 -0.05
CA PHE A 120 -6.74 -5.08 0.79
C PHE A 120 -7.60 -4.01 0.12
N GLY A 121 -7.43 -3.79 -1.17
CA GLY A 121 -8.24 -2.84 -1.93
C GLY A 121 -7.77 -2.72 -3.36
N SER A 122 -8.39 -1.81 -4.10
CA SER A 122 -8.03 -1.55 -5.49
C SER A 122 -8.59 -0.22 -6.00
N ILE A 123 -8.00 0.25 -7.10
CA ILE A 123 -8.55 1.34 -7.91
C ILE A 123 -9.79 0.82 -8.62
N ASP A 124 -10.86 1.62 -8.69
CA ASP A 124 -12.04 1.30 -9.50
C ASP A 124 -11.60 1.15 -10.98
N PRO A 125 -11.98 0.05 -11.67
CA PRO A 125 -11.57 -0.17 -13.06
C PRO A 125 -11.99 0.95 -14.03
N THR A 126 -12.99 1.76 -13.67
CA THR A 126 -13.47 2.88 -14.50
C THR A 126 -12.82 4.22 -14.15
N ASP A 127 -12.00 4.27 -13.10
CA ASP A 127 -11.32 5.49 -12.66
C ASP A 127 -10.05 5.76 -13.46
N LYS A 128 -10.22 6.35 -14.62
CA LYS A 128 -9.12 6.66 -15.56
C LYS A 128 -8.09 7.62 -14.97
N ASP A 129 -8.52 8.55 -14.13
CA ASP A 129 -7.62 9.56 -13.54
C ASP A 129 -6.65 8.93 -12.54
N SER A 130 -7.12 8.01 -11.70
CA SER A 130 -6.26 7.28 -10.79
C SER A 130 -5.25 6.40 -11.53
N PHE A 131 -5.66 5.72 -12.60
CA PHE A 131 -4.73 4.95 -13.43
C PHE A 131 -3.74 5.83 -14.15
N LYS A 132 -4.13 7.01 -14.59
CA LYS A 132 -3.21 7.99 -15.20
C LYS A 132 -2.14 8.44 -14.20
N THR A 133 -2.53 8.67 -12.95
CA THR A 133 -1.58 9.00 -11.88
C THR A 133 -0.63 7.83 -11.60
N LEU A 134 -1.16 6.61 -11.51
CA LEU A 134 -0.35 5.40 -11.34
C LEU A 134 0.69 5.27 -12.46
N ASP A 135 0.27 5.45 -13.72
CA ASP A 135 1.17 5.39 -14.88
C ASP A 135 2.28 6.43 -14.77
N ALA A 136 1.94 7.66 -14.40
CA ALA A 136 2.91 8.75 -14.27
C ALA A 136 3.95 8.46 -13.18
N VAL A 137 3.52 7.97 -12.02
CA VAL A 137 4.42 7.60 -10.92
C VAL A 137 5.29 6.41 -11.31
N ALA A 138 4.70 5.38 -11.91
CA ALA A 138 5.43 4.17 -12.31
C ALA A 138 6.47 4.43 -13.40
N SER A 139 6.37 5.55 -14.11
CA SER A 139 7.24 5.88 -15.25
C SER A 139 8.38 6.83 -14.89
N VAL A 140 8.54 7.23 -13.63
CA VAL A 140 9.65 8.12 -13.23
C VAL A 140 11.00 7.41 -13.39
N PRO A 141 12.08 8.17 -13.70
CA PRO A 141 13.42 7.59 -13.73
C PRO A 141 13.86 7.08 -12.37
N THR A 142 14.46 5.90 -12.35
CA THR A 142 14.94 5.24 -11.14
C THR A 142 16.43 4.89 -11.28
N ASP A 143 17.10 4.67 -10.15
CA ASP A 143 18.48 4.21 -10.10
C ASP A 143 18.56 2.66 -10.18
N ALA A 144 19.78 2.13 -10.03
CA ALA A 144 20.02 0.68 -10.09
C ALA A 144 19.33 -0.10 -8.95
N ASN A 145 18.91 0.57 -7.90
CA ASN A 145 18.19 -0.02 -6.76
C ASN A 145 16.68 0.23 -6.80
N ASP A 146 16.16 0.65 -7.95
CA ASP A 146 14.74 0.97 -8.17
C ASP A 146 14.23 2.14 -7.31
N ALA A 147 15.12 3.00 -6.84
CA ALA A 147 14.75 4.21 -6.14
C ALA A 147 14.59 5.37 -7.13
N PRO A 148 13.51 6.16 -7.05
CA PRO A 148 13.35 7.33 -7.91
C PRO A 148 14.52 8.30 -7.79
N LEU A 149 14.99 8.83 -8.92
CA LEU A 149 16.06 9.83 -8.95
C LEU A 149 15.63 11.13 -8.25
N ASN A 150 14.35 11.50 -8.40
CA ASN A 150 13.72 12.59 -7.66
C ASN A 150 12.64 11.99 -6.77
N LYS A 151 12.60 12.41 -5.52
CA LYS A 151 11.64 11.88 -4.55
C LYS A 151 10.20 12.04 -5.04
N VAL A 152 9.43 10.97 -4.99
CA VAL A 152 8.00 10.97 -5.24
C VAL A 152 7.30 11.02 -3.88
N VAL A 153 6.73 12.18 -3.55
CA VAL A 153 6.24 12.48 -2.20
C VAL A 153 4.73 12.30 -2.12
N ILE A 154 4.28 11.56 -1.12
CA ILE A 154 2.88 11.50 -0.73
C ILE A 154 2.56 12.81 0.01
N GLU A 155 1.75 13.67 -0.60
CA GLU A 155 1.36 14.92 0.06
C GLU A 155 0.49 14.62 1.27
N ARG A 156 -0.50 13.75 1.11
CA ARG A 156 -1.34 13.24 2.19
C ARG A 156 -2.16 12.04 1.74
N VAL A 157 -2.64 11.27 2.71
CA VAL A 157 -3.62 10.21 2.51
C VAL A 157 -4.89 10.60 3.25
N THR A 158 -5.99 10.76 2.51
CA THR A 158 -7.29 11.16 3.05
C THR A 158 -8.24 9.96 3.05
N VAL A 159 -8.91 9.77 4.18
CA VAL A 159 -9.92 8.72 4.35
C VAL A 159 -11.29 9.37 4.40
N SER A 160 -12.25 8.87 3.61
CA SER A 160 -13.60 9.44 3.62
C SER A 160 -14.27 9.23 4.99
N PRO A 161 -15.16 10.17 5.42
CA PRO A 161 -15.77 10.11 6.76
C PRO A 161 -16.63 8.87 7.00
N ASP A 162 -17.17 8.27 5.95
CA ASP A 162 -18.01 7.07 6.00
C ASP A 162 -17.21 5.77 6.06
N GLU A 163 -15.86 5.83 5.95
CA GLU A 163 -15.02 4.65 6.10
C GLU A 163 -15.03 4.15 7.54
N SER A 164 -15.01 2.82 7.71
CA SER A 164 -15.07 2.20 9.05
C SER A 164 -13.98 2.72 9.98
N VAL A 165 -14.33 2.87 11.26
CA VAL A 165 -13.41 3.18 12.35
C VAL A 165 -13.23 1.92 13.17
N LYS A 166 -12.12 1.22 12.95
CA LYS A 166 -11.81 -0.01 13.68
C LYS A 166 -10.34 0.02 14.08
N GLU A 167 -10.09 -0.27 15.35
CA GLU A 167 -8.72 -0.35 15.85
C GLU A 167 -8.03 -1.60 15.31
N ALA A 168 -6.81 -1.45 14.82
CA ALA A 168 -6.02 -2.57 14.32
C ALA A 168 -5.47 -3.41 15.46
N VAL A 169 -5.45 -4.72 15.28
CA VAL A 169 -4.77 -5.65 16.17
C VAL A 169 -3.30 -5.68 15.81
N LYS A 170 -2.43 -5.38 16.77
CA LYS A 170 -0.99 -5.15 16.56
C LYS A 170 -0.14 -6.15 17.31
N ILE A 171 1.01 -6.51 16.71
CA ILE A 171 2.06 -7.32 17.32
C ILE A 171 3.17 -6.35 17.72
N LYS A 172 3.19 -5.94 19.01
CA LYS A 172 4.04 -4.83 19.46
C LYS A 172 5.46 -5.24 19.86
N ASP A 173 5.67 -6.48 20.26
CA ASP A 173 6.92 -6.93 20.87
C ASP A 173 7.93 -7.50 19.86
N ARG A 174 7.71 -7.31 18.58
CA ARG A 174 8.56 -7.84 17.51
C ARG A 174 9.55 -6.84 16.95
N PHE A 175 9.38 -5.58 17.28
CA PHE A 175 10.15 -4.49 16.65
C PHE A 175 10.53 -3.41 17.65
#